data_28ef0195134bbcc180f4fa7e288dfef3
#
_entry.id   28ef0195134bbcc180f4fa7e288dfef3
#
_cell.length_a   1.000
_cell.length_b   1.000
_cell.length_c   1.000
_cell.angle_alpha   90.00
_cell.angle_beta   90.00
_cell.angle_gamma   90.00
#
_symmetry.space_group_name_H-M   'P 1'
#
loop_
_entity.id
_entity.type
_entity.pdbx_description
1 polymer ?
#
loop_
_entity_poly.entity_id
_entity_poly.type
_entity_poly.pdbx_seq_one_letter_code
_entity_poly.pdbx_strand_id
1 'polypeptide(L)'
;VDQGGGSTEVSVFNQGELEGSYSINLGTTALRNILTKDIPSATLLVDAFKKSDQMLKERMVAFTKNMNTTMQTNENTFCVSVGSAITHATGKKKNAQQHDCILNYEQIAEKIENLTVKLQEKFNTVGDLVRWEQQMTGDAIDDMLTLRMGLPMYLLLMEKFNIKQIHVCGTGLWYGIYLQHLFNVA
;
A
#
# COMPACT_ATOMS: atom_id res chain seq x y z
N VAL A 1 7.35 1.01 -6.64
CA VAL A 1 6.74 1.50 -5.39
C VAL A 1 7.11 0.56 -4.26
N ASP A 2 7.63 1.10 -3.17
CA ASP A 2 7.93 0.34 -1.94
C ASP A 2 7.09 0.92 -0.80
N GLN A 3 6.09 0.17 -0.33
CA GLN A 3 5.26 0.57 0.81
C GLN A 3 5.72 -0.16 2.07
N GLY A 4 6.44 0.57 2.92
CA GLY A 4 6.82 0.13 4.25
C GLY A 4 5.77 0.42 5.33
N GLY A 5 6.15 0.26 6.59
CA GLY A 5 5.29 0.62 7.73
C GLY A 5 5.18 2.13 7.93
N GLY A 6 6.28 2.86 7.88
CA GLY A 6 6.33 4.31 8.14
C GLY A 6 6.12 5.17 6.89
N SER A 7 6.67 4.76 5.77
CA SER A 7 6.70 5.54 4.53
C SER A 7 6.34 4.69 3.31
N THR A 8 6.12 5.39 2.20
CA THR A 8 6.02 4.81 0.86
C THR A 8 6.97 5.54 -0.06
N GLU A 9 7.83 4.81 -0.74
CA GLU A 9 8.79 5.30 -1.71
C GLU A 9 8.29 5.04 -3.13
N VAL A 10 8.38 6.06 -3.98
CA VAL A 10 8.04 5.98 -5.40
C VAL A 10 9.26 6.39 -6.20
N SER A 11 9.88 5.44 -6.91
CA SER A 11 10.98 5.69 -7.82
C SER A 11 10.53 5.55 -9.26
N VAL A 12 10.95 6.47 -10.10
CA VAL A 12 10.58 6.58 -11.50
C VAL A 12 11.79 6.34 -12.36
N PHE A 13 11.67 5.41 -13.28
CA PHE A 13 12.71 5.06 -14.23
C PHE A 13 12.21 5.26 -15.66
N ASN A 14 13.08 5.77 -16.51
CA ASN A 14 12.86 5.89 -17.96
C ASN A 14 14.05 5.29 -18.67
N GLN A 15 13.83 4.30 -19.53
CA GLN A 15 14.88 3.57 -20.26
C GLN A 15 16.02 3.04 -19.37
N GLY A 16 15.71 2.67 -18.14
CA GLY A 16 16.68 2.18 -17.15
C GLY A 16 17.34 3.26 -16.30
N GLU A 17 17.20 4.54 -16.63
CA GLU A 17 17.74 5.68 -15.87
C GLU A 17 16.75 6.14 -14.80
N LEU A 18 17.23 6.43 -13.59
CA LEU A 18 16.43 6.97 -12.50
C LEU A 18 16.13 8.44 -12.75
N GLU A 19 14.88 8.78 -13.05
CA GLU A 19 14.42 10.17 -13.23
C GLU A 19 14.10 10.86 -11.90
N GLY A 20 13.67 10.11 -10.91
CA GLY A 20 13.36 10.65 -9.60
C GLY A 20 13.00 9.60 -8.57
N SER A 21 13.22 9.92 -7.30
CA SER A 21 12.80 9.12 -6.17
C SER A 21 12.16 10.02 -5.12
N TYR A 22 11.01 9.62 -4.64
CA TYR A 22 10.16 10.42 -3.76
C TYR A 22 9.73 9.56 -2.58
N SER A 23 9.70 10.13 -1.39
CA SER A 23 9.20 9.47 -0.18
C SER A 23 8.07 10.27 0.44
N ILE A 24 7.04 9.55 0.87
CA ILE A 24 5.93 10.11 1.64
C ILE A 24 5.75 9.33 2.94
N ASN A 25 5.59 10.01 4.07
CA ASN A 25 5.39 9.40 5.38
C ASN A 25 3.96 8.83 5.54
N LEU A 26 3.58 7.92 4.64
CA LEU A 26 2.28 7.25 4.57
C LEU A 26 2.48 5.76 4.29
N GLY A 27 3.23 5.08 5.14
CA GLY A 27 3.27 3.62 5.16
C GLY A 27 2.08 3.01 5.91
N THR A 28 1.98 1.71 5.92
CA THR A 28 0.82 0.99 6.48
C THR A 28 0.57 1.30 7.96
N THR A 29 1.63 1.38 8.77
CA THR A 29 1.54 1.74 10.20
C THR A 29 1.16 3.22 10.39
N ALA A 30 1.70 4.11 9.53
CA ALA A 30 1.34 5.53 9.58
C ALA A 30 -0.15 5.74 9.25
N LEU A 31 -0.67 5.02 8.25
CA LEU A 31 -2.08 5.05 7.88
C LEU A 31 -2.99 4.45 8.98
N ARG A 32 -2.55 3.35 9.61
CA ARG A 32 -3.25 2.77 10.77
C ARG A 32 -3.30 3.75 11.95
N ASN A 33 -2.23 4.50 12.21
CA ASN A 33 -2.22 5.54 13.23
C ASN A 33 -3.24 6.65 12.96
N ILE A 34 -3.45 7.04 11.70
CA ILE A 34 -4.51 7.98 11.33
C ILE A 34 -5.88 7.43 11.76
N LEU A 35 -6.16 6.15 11.46
CA LEU A 35 -7.42 5.51 11.83
C LEU A 35 -7.62 5.47 13.35
N THR A 36 -6.59 5.07 14.11
CA THR A 36 -6.74 4.75 15.54
C THR A 36 -6.47 5.91 16.47
N LYS A 37 -5.74 6.96 16.04
CA LYS A 37 -5.37 8.10 16.87
C LYS A 37 -6.03 9.41 16.45
N ASP A 38 -6.25 9.63 15.14
CA ASP A 38 -6.76 10.89 14.63
C ASP A 38 -8.29 10.88 14.47
N ILE A 39 -8.92 9.70 14.51
CA ILE A 39 -10.37 9.53 14.41
C ILE A 39 -10.95 9.20 15.79
N PRO A 40 -12.02 9.89 16.24
CA PRO A 40 -12.62 9.64 17.54
C PRO A 40 -13.06 8.19 17.73
N SER A 41 -12.81 7.62 18.91
CA SER A 41 -13.11 6.22 19.24
C SER A 41 -14.58 5.82 19.09
N ALA A 42 -15.51 6.77 19.27
CA ALA A 42 -16.95 6.55 19.10
C ALA A 42 -17.40 6.49 17.64
N THR A 43 -16.51 6.80 16.68
CA THR A 43 -16.83 6.79 15.24
C THR A 43 -17.08 5.35 14.79
N LEU A 44 -18.17 5.14 14.02
CA LEU A 44 -18.42 3.85 13.37
C LEU A 44 -17.26 3.50 12.44
N LEU A 45 -16.87 2.23 12.43
CA LEU A 45 -15.67 1.81 11.69
C LEU A 45 -15.81 2.06 10.18
N VAL A 46 -17.02 1.93 9.61
CA VAL A 46 -17.29 2.24 8.20
C VAL A 46 -17.00 3.71 7.87
N ASP A 47 -17.41 4.63 8.74
CA ASP A 47 -17.20 6.07 8.53
C ASP A 47 -15.75 6.46 8.80
N ALA A 48 -15.11 5.77 9.74
CA ALA A 48 -13.70 5.93 10.02
C ALA A 48 -12.82 5.54 8.83
N PHE A 49 -13.12 4.44 8.14
CA PHE A 49 -12.41 4.06 6.91
C PHE A 49 -12.60 5.09 5.80
N LYS A 50 -13.84 5.57 5.56
CA LYS A 50 -14.10 6.62 4.57
C LYS A 50 -13.30 7.90 4.88
N LYS A 51 -13.28 8.30 6.14
CA LYS A 51 -12.52 9.48 6.59
C LYS A 51 -11.02 9.29 6.42
N SER A 52 -10.49 8.13 6.77
CA SER A 52 -9.07 7.78 6.58
C SER A 52 -8.68 7.79 5.09
N ASP A 53 -9.51 7.21 4.22
CA ASP A 53 -9.29 7.20 2.77
C ASP A 53 -9.32 8.62 2.19
N GLN A 54 -10.21 9.48 2.67
CA GLN A 54 -10.26 10.89 2.28
C GLN A 54 -9.00 11.64 2.72
N MET A 55 -8.54 11.46 3.96
CA MET A 55 -7.30 12.07 4.45
C MET A 55 -6.08 11.58 3.66
N LEU A 56 -6.04 10.29 3.31
CA LEU A 56 -5.00 9.73 2.44
C LEU A 56 -5.02 10.42 1.06
N LYS A 57 -6.19 10.56 0.44
CA LYS A 57 -6.35 11.23 -0.85
C LYS A 57 -5.82 12.67 -0.82
N GLU A 58 -6.15 13.43 0.21
CA GLU A 58 -5.69 14.82 0.37
C GLU A 58 -4.17 14.89 0.50
N ARG A 59 -3.56 14.00 1.30
CA ARG A 59 -2.10 13.92 1.44
C ARG A 59 -1.42 13.49 0.15
N MET A 60 -2.02 12.58 -0.60
CA MET A 60 -1.51 12.14 -1.91
C MET A 60 -1.56 13.27 -2.95
N VAL A 61 -2.61 14.10 -2.96
CA VAL A 61 -2.69 15.28 -3.83
C VAL A 61 -1.55 16.26 -3.51
N ALA A 62 -1.29 16.51 -2.22
CA ALA A 62 -0.19 17.38 -1.80
C ALA A 62 1.18 16.79 -2.20
N PHE A 63 1.37 15.49 -2.00
CA PHE A 63 2.61 14.78 -2.36
C PHE A 63 2.88 14.84 -3.87
N THR A 64 1.89 14.54 -4.69
CA THR A 64 2.05 14.47 -6.15
C THR A 64 2.22 15.84 -6.80
N LYS A 65 1.83 16.95 -6.13
CA LYS A 65 2.18 18.30 -6.59
C LYS A 65 3.69 18.59 -6.54
N ASN A 66 4.39 17.95 -5.61
CA ASN A 66 5.83 18.10 -5.42
C ASN A 66 6.65 17.15 -6.31
N MET A 67 6.01 16.11 -6.86
CA MET A 67 6.64 15.30 -7.89
C MET A 67 6.69 16.13 -9.16
N ASN A 68 7.89 16.49 -9.63
CA ASN A 68 8.06 17.18 -10.91
C ASN A 68 7.42 16.34 -12.01
N THR A 69 6.21 16.72 -12.39
CA THR A 69 5.26 15.94 -13.17
C THR A 69 5.54 15.99 -14.66
N THR A 70 6.79 15.86 -15.07
CA THR A 70 7.12 15.47 -16.45
C THR A 70 6.98 13.97 -16.69
N MET A 71 6.47 13.22 -15.70
CA MET A 71 6.08 11.82 -15.93
C MET A 71 4.94 11.76 -16.93
N GLN A 72 5.28 11.72 -18.20
CA GLN A 72 4.35 11.30 -19.23
C GLN A 72 4.27 9.76 -19.17
N THR A 73 3.28 9.28 -18.41
CA THR A 73 2.94 7.88 -18.51
C THR A 73 2.38 7.61 -19.90
N ASN A 74 2.90 6.60 -20.58
CA ASN A 74 2.43 6.12 -21.86
C ASN A 74 1.89 4.69 -21.70
N GLU A 75 1.39 4.12 -22.76
CA GLU A 75 0.83 2.75 -22.77
C GLU A 75 1.84 1.66 -22.35
N ASN A 76 3.14 1.95 -22.43
CA ASN A 76 4.22 1.06 -22.02
C ASN A 76 4.66 1.29 -20.57
N THR A 77 4.01 2.20 -19.83
CA THR A 77 4.33 2.44 -18.41
C THR A 77 3.78 1.29 -17.57
N PHE A 78 4.65 0.65 -16.80
CA PHE A 78 4.26 -0.38 -15.85
C PHE A 78 4.75 -0.02 -14.44
N CYS A 79 4.04 -0.49 -13.44
CA CYS A 79 4.38 -0.31 -12.04
C CYS A 79 4.87 -1.63 -11.45
N VAL A 80 6.03 -1.60 -10.84
CA VAL A 80 6.51 -2.69 -9.99
C VAL A 80 6.35 -2.25 -8.54
N SER A 81 5.78 -3.11 -7.72
CA SER A 81 5.63 -2.83 -6.30
C SER A 81 6.21 -3.92 -5.44
N VAL A 82 6.85 -3.48 -4.37
CA VAL A 82 7.31 -4.28 -3.24
C VAL A 82 6.60 -3.80 -1.97
N GLY A 83 6.67 -4.58 -0.90
CA GLY A 83 6.07 -4.23 0.37
C GLY A 83 5.01 -5.24 0.83
N SER A 84 4.76 -5.27 2.13
CA SER A 84 3.93 -6.31 2.73
C SER A 84 2.47 -6.25 2.30
N ALA A 85 1.86 -5.06 2.24
CA ALA A 85 0.45 -4.92 1.90
C ALA A 85 0.14 -5.47 0.51
N ILE A 86 0.85 -5.02 -0.53
CA ILE A 86 0.58 -5.46 -1.91
C ILE A 86 0.93 -6.95 -2.11
N THR A 87 1.99 -7.45 -1.47
CA THR A 87 2.38 -8.86 -1.54
C THR A 87 1.30 -9.75 -0.90
N HIS A 88 0.79 -9.39 0.26
CA HIS A 88 -0.29 -10.12 0.92
C HIS A 88 -1.62 -10.02 0.14
N ALA A 89 -1.86 -8.94 -0.61
CA ALA A 89 -3.06 -8.79 -1.43
C ALA A 89 -3.18 -9.87 -2.50
N THR A 90 -2.06 -10.46 -2.95
CA THR A 90 -2.08 -11.55 -3.94
C THR A 90 -2.70 -12.85 -3.40
N GLY A 91 -2.88 -12.98 -2.08
CA GLY A 91 -3.40 -14.20 -1.45
C GLY A 91 -2.43 -15.38 -1.46
N LYS A 92 -1.23 -15.21 -2.02
CA LYS A 92 -0.21 -16.26 -2.06
C LYS A 92 0.69 -16.15 -0.82
N LYS A 93 1.07 -17.29 -0.23
CA LYS A 93 2.06 -17.31 0.86
C LYS A 93 3.41 -16.78 0.34
N LYS A 94 4.17 -16.10 1.21
CA LYS A 94 5.52 -15.57 0.92
C LYS A 94 6.48 -16.70 0.53
N ASN A 95 6.44 -17.15 -0.72
CA ASN A 95 7.41 -18.08 -1.28
C ASN A 95 8.14 -17.37 -2.42
N ALA A 96 9.41 -17.67 -2.62
CA ALA A 96 10.28 -17.09 -3.65
C ALA A 96 9.77 -17.21 -5.12
N GLN A 97 8.64 -17.87 -5.34
CA GLN A 97 8.01 -18.08 -6.65
C GLN A 97 6.89 -17.06 -6.97
N GLN A 98 6.73 -15.99 -6.17
CA GLN A 98 5.64 -15.00 -6.35
C GLN A 98 5.99 -13.87 -7.33
N HIS A 99 6.92 -14.10 -8.25
CA HIS A 99 7.44 -13.04 -9.12
C HIS A 99 6.50 -12.57 -10.22
N ASP A 100 5.39 -13.24 -10.50
CA ASP A 100 4.54 -12.93 -11.66
C ASP A 100 3.08 -12.64 -11.27
N CYS A 101 2.85 -12.07 -10.11
CA CYS A 101 1.50 -11.67 -9.76
C CYS A 101 1.23 -10.26 -10.24
N ILE A 102 0.21 -10.12 -11.08
CA ILE A 102 -0.26 -8.84 -11.59
C ILE A 102 -1.62 -8.55 -10.94
N LEU A 103 -1.77 -7.35 -10.40
CA LEU A 103 -3.03 -6.85 -9.86
C LEU A 103 -3.50 -5.65 -10.69
N ASN A 104 -4.77 -5.66 -11.06
CA ASN A 104 -5.44 -4.51 -11.66
C ASN A 104 -6.22 -3.70 -10.61
N TYR A 105 -6.77 -2.57 -11.03
CA TYR A 105 -7.52 -1.65 -10.16
C TYR A 105 -8.72 -2.34 -9.49
N GLU A 106 -9.51 -3.08 -10.27
CA GLU A 106 -10.73 -3.75 -9.80
C GLU A 106 -10.42 -4.81 -8.74
N GLN A 107 -9.36 -5.59 -8.93
CA GLN A 107 -8.93 -6.61 -7.96
C GLN A 107 -8.49 -5.99 -6.63
N ILE A 108 -7.80 -4.85 -6.68
CA ILE A 108 -7.39 -4.12 -5.47
C ILE A 108 -8.62 -3.51 -4.78
N ALA A 109 -9.52 -2.89 -5.54
CA ALA A 109 -10.75 -2.28 -5.02
C ALA A 109 -11.66 -3.33 -4.35
N GLU A 110 -11.90 -4.46 -5.00
CA GLU A 110 -12.66 -5.60 -4.45
C GLU A 110 -12.03 -6.12 -3.15
N LYS A 111 -10.70 -6.21 -3.12
CA LYS A 111 -9.98 -6.63 -1.91
C LYS A 111 -10.20 -5.67 -0.74
N ILE A 112 -10.13 -4.36 -0.99
CA ILE A 112 -10.39 -3.32 0.02
C ILE A 112 -11.82 -3.45 0.56
N GLU A 113 -12.81 -3.62 -0.31
CA GLU A 113 -14.21 -3.80 0.08
C GLU A 113 -14.39 -5.04 0.95
N ASN A 114 -13.90 -6.18 0.51
CA ASN A 114 -13.97 -7.44 1.25
C ASN A 114 -13.30 -7.35 2.64
N LEU A 115 -12.16 -6.67 2.75
CA LEU A 115 -11.48 -6.44 4.03
C LEU A 115 -12.29 -5.51 4.93
N THR A 116 -12.89 -4.47 4.36
CA THR A 116 -13.74 -3.53 5.07
C THR A 116 -14.93 -4.25 5.71
N VAL A 117 -15.66 -5.07 4.93
CA VAL A 117 -16.80 -5.86 5.43
C VAL A 117 -16.36 -6.80 6.57
N LYS A 118 -15.29 -7.56 6.38
CA LYS A 118 -14.78 -8.50 7.40
C LYS A 118 -14.36 -7.83 8.69
N LEU A 119 -13.79 -6.62 8.62
CA LEU A 119 -13.42 -5.86 9.81
C LEU A 119 -14.66 -5.28 10.51
N GLN A 120 -15.68 -4.86 9.75
CA GLN A 120 -16.96 -4.38 10.30
C GLN A 120 -17.80 -5.48 10.97
N GLU A 121 -17.70 -6.73 10.50
CA GLU A 121 -18.30 -7.88 11.18
C GLU A 121 -17.75 -8.12 12.59
N LYS A 122 -16.50 -7.66 12.85
CA LYS A 122 -15.81 -7.87 14.13
C LYS A 122 -15.83 -6.63 15.03
N PHE A 123 -15.83 -5.44 14.44
CA PHE A 123 -15.71 -4.18 15.17
C PHE A 123 -16.75 -3.18 14.68
N ASN A 124 -17.55 -2.64 15.61
CA ASN A 124 -18.54 -1.63 15.28
C ASN A 124 -17.93 -0.22 15.22
N THR A 125 -17.00 0.08 16.13
CA THR A 125 -16.38 1.39 16.29
C THR A 125 -14.85 1.33 16.22
N VAL A 126 -14.22 2.50 16.04
CA VAL A 126 -12.75 2.65 16.20
C VAL A 126 -12.30 2.22 17.60
N GLY A 127 -13.09 2.53 18.64
CA GLY A 127 -12.78 2.14 20.00
C GLY A 127 -12.76 0.63 20.23
N ASP A 128 -13.61 -0.12 19.52
CA ASP A 128 -13.57 -1.59 19.57
C ASP A 128 -12.26 -2.11 18.98
N LEU A 129 -11.86 -1.57 17.84
CA LEU A 129 -10.60 -1.89 17.18
C LEU A 129 -9.39 -1.57 18.06
N VAL A 130 -9.35 -0.37 18.65
CA VAL A 130 -8.24 0.06 19.53
C VAL A 130 -8.13 -0.83 20.77
N ARG A 131 -9.26 -1.20 21.39
CA ARG A 131 -9.24 -2.13 22.54
C ARG A 131 -8.70 -3.50 22.14
N TRP A 132 -9.06 -3.99 20.96
CA TRP A 132 -8.52 -5.24 20.45
C TRP A 132 -7.00 -5.14 20.22
N GLU A 133 -6.51 -4.05 19.60
CA GLU A 133 -5.07 -3.83 19.37
C GLU A 133 -4.24 -3.84 20.67
N GLN A 134 -4.79 -3.35 21.77
CA GLN A 134 -4.11 -3.34 23.07
C GLN A 134 -3.98 -4.73 23.70
N GLN A 135 -4.78 -5.69 23.28
CA GLN A 135 -4.87 -7.02 23.88
C GLN A 135 -4.17 -8.11 23.07
N MET A 136 -4.00 -7.88 21.75
CA MET A 136 -3.54 -8.89 20.80
C MET A 136 -2.38 -8.38 19.96
N THR A 137 -1.40 -9.23 19.69
CA THR A 137 -0.31 -8.97 18.74
C THR A 137 -0.16 -10.15 17.79
N GLY A 138 -0.01 -9.87 16.47
CA GLY A 138 0.37 -10.87 15.47
C GLY A 138 -0.75 -11.82 15.02
N ASP A 139 -1.98 -11.36 14.97
CA ASP A 139 -3.17 -12.11 14.54
C ASP A 139 -3.51 -11.81 13.05
N ALA A 140 -4.33 -12.69 12.47
CA ALA A 140 -4.89 -12.54 11.12
C ALA A 140 -5.69 -11.24 10.92
N ILE A 141 -6.23 -10.66 12.00
CA ILE A 141 -6.90 -9.35 11.99
C ILE A 141 -5.88 -8.23 11.79
N ASP A 142 -4.70 -8.32 12.37
CA ASP A 142 -3.60 -7.37 12.19
C ASP A 142 -3.19 -7.30 10.72
N ASP A 143 -3.07 -8.45 10.07
CA ASP A 143 -2.82 -8.55 8.63
C ASP A 143 -3.96 -7.91 7.81
N MET A 144 -5.22 -8.20 8.15
CA MET A 144 -6.38 -7.62 7.47
C MET A 144 -6.42 -6.10 7.59
N LEU A 145 -6.14 -5.56 8.78
CA LEU A 145 -6.10 -4.12 9.00
C LEU A 145 -4.95 -3.47 8.25
N THR A 146 -3.76 -4.06 8.29
CA THR A 146 -2.58 -3.60 7.53
C THR A 146 -2.87 -3.55 6.03
N LEU A 147 -3.50 -4.59 5.49
CA LEU A 147 -3.93 -4.63 4.09
C LEU A 147 -4.98 -3.56 3.78
N ARG A 148 -6.03 -3.47 4.61
CA ARG A 148 -7.09 -2.47 4.41
C ARG A 148 -6.55 -1.03 4.42
N MET A 149 -5.58 -0.75 5.27
CA MET A 149 -4.98 0.59 5.36
C MET A 149 -3.97 0.85 4.24
N GLY A 150 -3.23 -0.16 3.78
CA GLY A 150 -2.18 0.01 2.78
C GLY A 150 -2.69 0.07 1.33
N LEU A 151 -3.67 -0.75 0.98
CA LEU A 151 -4.12 -0.91 -0.41
C LEU A 151 -4.71 0.34 -1.06
N PRO A 152 -5.44 1.24 -0.37
CA PRO A 152 -5.97 2.46 -0.99
C PRO A 152 -4.89 3.36 -1.60
N MET A 153 -3.66 3.35 -1.07
CA MET A 153 -2.52 4.07 -1.64
C MET A 153 -2.27 3.66 -3.10
N TYR A 154 -2.36 2.36 -3.38
CA TYR A 154 -2.12 1.85 -4.74
C TYR A 154 -3.19 2.29 -5.73
N LEU A 155 -4.46 2.34 -5.32
CA LEU A 155 -5.54 2.87 -6.18
C LEU A 155 -5.28 4.33 -6.55
N LEU A 156 -4.87 5.15 -5.56
CA LEU A 156 -4.56 6.57 -5.80
C LEU A 156 -3.35 6.76 -6.71
N LEU A 157 -2.32 5.91 -6.59
CA LEU A 157 -1.17 5.92 -7.50
C LEU A 157 -1.58 5.49 -8.92
N MET A 158 -2.40 4.44 -9.04
CA MET A 158 -2.91 3.97 -10.34
C MET A 158 -3.74 5.05 -11.04
N GLU A 159 -4.65 5.71 -10.31
CA GLU A 159 -5.44 6.83 -10.83
C GLU A 159 -4.55 7.99 -11.26
N LYS A 160 -3.64 8.42 -10.39
CA LYS A 160 -2.80 9.59 -10.61
C LYS A 160 -1.86 9.43 -11.81
N PHE A 161 -1.29 8.24 -11.99
CA PHE A 161 -0.30 7.95 -13.03
C PHE A 161 -0.86 7.12 -14.19
N ASN A 162 -2.19 6.96 -14.26
CA ASN A 162 -2.88 6.17 -15.28
C ASN A 162 -2.29 4.75 -15.45
N ILE A 163 -1.88 4.14 -14.33
CA ILE A 163 -1.32 2.79 -14.30
C ILE A 163 -2.46 1.78 -14.36
N LYS A 164 -2.41 0.84 -15.29
CA LYS A 164 -3.47 -0.18 -15.46
C LYS A 164 -3.23 -1.41 -14.60
N GLN A 165 -1.97 -1.74 -14.34
CA GLN A 165 -1.57 -2.96 -13.65
C GLN A 165 -0.35 -2.72 -12.77
N ILE A 166 -0.30 -3.43 -11.64
CA ILE A 166 0.83 -3.46 -10.73
C ILE A 166 1.44 -4.86 -10.74
N HIS A 167 2.71 -4.94 -11.10
CA HIS A 167 3.51 -6.16 -10.98
C HIS A 167 4.01 -6.27 -9.55
N VAL A 168 3.55 -7.31 -8.84
CA VAL A 168 3.91 -7.52 -7.43
C VAL A 168 5.18 -8.35 -7.34
N CYS A 169 6.21 -7.76 -6.74
CA CYS A 169 7.46 -8.44 -6.46
C CYS A 169 7.48 -8.92 -5.01
N GLY A 170 7.44 -10.22 -4.81
CA GLY A 170 7.38 -10.85 -3.47
C GLY A 170 8.71 -10.89 -2.71
N THR A 171 9.83 -10.58 -3.37
CA THR A 171 11.18 -10.76 -2.79
C THR A 171 11.76 -9.51 -2.13
N GLY A 172 11.10 -8.37 -2.24
CA GLY A 172 11.58 -7.13 -1.65
C GLY A 172 12.96 -6.66 -2.17
N LEU A 173 13.34 -5.45 -1.76
CA LEU A 173 14.55 -4.77 -2.19
C LEU A 173 15.83 -5.54 -1.84
N TRP A 174 15.86 -6.20 -0.68
CA TRP A 174 17.00 -6.95 -0.18
C TRP A 174 17.43 -8.08 -1.11
N TYR A 175 16.50 -8.73 -1.79
CA TYR A 175 16.82 -9.80 -2.71
C TYR A 175 17.52 -9.28 -3.98
N GLY A 176 17.11 -8.10 -4.47
CA GLY A 176 17.79 -7.44 -5.58
C GLY A 176 19.23 -7.08 -5.23
N ILE A 177 19.47 -6.50 -4.04
CA ILE A 177 20.82 -6.20 -3.53
C ILE A 177 21.65 -7.48 -3.37
N TYR A 178 21.06 -8.56 -2.86
CA TYR A 178 21.72 -9.84 -2.70
C TYR A 178 22.13 -10.44 -4.05
N LEU A 179 21.25 -10.41 -5.06
CA LEU A 179 21.56 -10.87 -6.42
C LEU A 179 22.64 -10.01 -7.08
N GLN A 180 22.58 -8.69 -6.93
CA GLN A 180 23.62 -7.78 -7.42
C GLN A 180 24.98 -8.14 -6.83
N HIS A 181 25.04 -8.41 -5.52
CA HIS A 181 26.27 -8.81 -4.84
C HIS A 181 26.79 -10.16 -5.32
N LEU A 182 25.90 -11.15 -5.51
CA LEU A 182 26.28 -12.50 -5.95
C LEU A 182 26.78 -12.53 -7.40
N PHE A 183 26.17 -11.76 -8.28
CA PHE A 183 26.41 -11.85 -9.72
C PHE A 183 27.28 -10.72 -10.27
N ASN A 184 27.77 -9.80 -9.40
CA ASN A 184 28.53 -8.61 -9.79
C ASN A 184 27.88 -7.86 -10.97
N VAL A 185 26.54 -7.83 -11.01
CA VAL A 185 25.79 -7.09 -12.01
C VAL A 185 25.80 -5.64 -11.57
N ALA A 186 26.54 -4.79 -12.32
CA ALA A 186 26.61 -3.35 -12.10
C ALA A 186 25.30 -2.67 -12.49
#